data_7942df9163fc2c9534919d51912354bf
#
_entry.id   7942df9163fc2c9534919d51912354bf
#
_cell.length_a   1.000
_cell.length_b   1.000
_cell.length_c   1.000
_cell.angle_alpha   90.00
_cell.angle_beta   90.00
_cell.angle_gamma   90.00
#
_symmetry.space_group_name_H-M   'P 1'
#
loop_
_entity.id
_entity.type
_entity.pdbx_description
1 polymer ?
#
loop_
_entity_poly.entity_id
_entity_poly.type
_entity_poly.pdbx_seq_one_letter_code
_entity_poly.pdbx_strand_id
1 'polypeptide(L)'
;MITRAIVFPFDLFGNPGAKAGAELLADAVKELLADNRRETVPTRARAYANKVRVVEQVFASLDDYRDWRGDARTLVRKSLEAGEFLFWIAGNHLGALPFYDELAGTHGDTVIVQLDAHLDIYNLSDCTADLSHGNFLLHTAKPIPRVVNVGHRELLLRPDHIAKYYAATISAIEFSRDETAALKRLTDLCSDADRVFIDLDCDFFDPAYFPATAQARPFGLAPIVVPKLIAAIGTQRIAGVAISEFDPARDTGDRCLETLMWLIEWVLLAKYEKVGAF
;
A
#
# COMPACT_ATOMS: atom_id res chain seq x y z
N MET A 1 -10.03 14.90 11.92
CA MET A 1 -9.46 14.26 10.74
C MET A 1 -10.43 13.21 10.24
N ILE A 2 -10.60 13.07 8.94
CA ILE A 2 -11.43 12.05 8.27
C ILE A 2 -10.48 11.10 7.54
N THR A 3 -10.82 9.84 7.43
CA THR A 3 -10.21 8.88 6.51
C THR A 3 -11.05 8.83 5.24
N ARG A 4 -10.39 9.00 4.10
CA ARG A 4 -10.98 8.71 2.80
C ARG A 4 -10.43 7.38 2.29
N ALA A 5 -11.27 6.36 2.30
CA ALA A 5 -10.96 5.07 1.69
C ALA A 5 -11.39 5.12 0.23
N ILE A 6 -10.42 5.19 -0.67
CA ILE A 6 -10.65 5.18 -2.13
C ILE A 6 -10.42 3.77 -2.63
N VAL A 7 -11.47 3.19 -3.20
CA VAL A 7 -11.41 1.88 -3.85
C VAL A 7 -11.18 2.09 -5.34
N PHE A 8 -10.06 1.60 -5.80
CA PHE A 8 -9.59 1.74 -7.17
C PHE A 8 -9.30 0.37 -7.78
N PRO A 9 -10.33 -0.39 -8.21
CA PRO A 9 -10.22 -1.78 -8.63
C PRO A 9 -9.67 -1.88 -10.07
N PHE A 10 -8.43 -1.41 -10.24
CA PHE A 10 -7.72 -1.39 -11.52
C PHE A 10 -6.82 -2.61 -11.63
N ASP A 11 -6.94 -3.39 -12.72
CA ASP A 11 -6.12 -4.59 -12.97
C ASP A 11 -5.66 -4.77 -14.41
N LEU A 12 -5.69 -3.70 -15.23
CA LEU A 12 -5.12 -3.73 -16.57
C LEU A 12 -3.58 -3.67 -16.51
N PHE A 13 -2.94 -4.19 -17.54
CA PHE A 13 -1.48 -4.19 -17.72
C PHE A 13 -0.69 -4.84 -16.57
N GLY A 14 -1.30 -5.83 -15.93
CA GLY A 14 -0.72 -6.53 -14.80
C GLY A 14 -1.43 -7.84 -14.50
N ASN A 15 -1.41 -8.24 -13.24
CA ASN A 15 -2.00 -9.49 -12.80
C ASN A 15 -3.53 -9.43 -12.82
N PRO A 16 -4.21 -10.36 -13.52
CA PRO A 16 -5.67 -10.47 -13.43
C PRO A 16 -6.08 -11.02 -12.06
N GLY A 17 -7.28 -10.63 -11.60
CA GLY A 17 -7.86 -11.10 -10.33
C GLY A 17 -7.77 -10.12 -9.19
N ALA A 18 -6.80 -9.22 -9.20
CA ALA A 18 -6.61 -8.21 -8.15
C ALA A 18 -7.75 -7.17 -8.09
N LYS A 19 -8.46 -6.93 -9.21
CA LYS A 19 -9.71 -6.15 -9.21
C LYS A 19 -10.73 -6.71 -8.21
N ALA A 20 -10.99 -8.02 -8.30
CA ALA A 20 -11.93 -8.69 -7.38
C ALA A 20 -11.47 -8.58 -5.93
N GLY A 21 -10.15 -8.56 -5.69
CA GLY A 21 -9.57 -8.35 -4.35
C GLY A 21 -9.87 -6.97 -3.79
N ALA A 22 -9.72 -5.94 -4.60
CA ALA A 22 -10.04 -4.57 -4.18
C ALA A 22 -11.55 -4.41 -3.89
N GLU A 23 -12.41 -4.99 -4.72
CA GLU A 23 -13.86 -4.95 -4.54
C GLU A 23 -14.28 -5.72 -3.26
N LEU A 24 -13.77 -6.92 -3.06
CA LEU A 24 -14.04 -7.74 -1.85
C LEU A 24 -13.57 -7.03 -0.58
N LEU A 25 -12.37 -6.48 -0.59
CA LEU A 25 -11.83 -5.76 0.56
C LEU A 25 -12.65 -4.50 0.88
N ALA A 26 -13.13 -3.80 -0.16
CA ALA A 26 -14.02 -2.65 0.01
C ALA A 26 -15.34 -3.02 0.66
N ASP A 27 -15.95 -4.13 0.24
CA ASP A 27 -17.20 -4.62 0.82
C ASP A 27 -17.02 -5.04 2.28
N ALA A 28 -15.93 -5.76 2.59
CA ALA A 28 -15.58 -6.12 3.97
C ALA A 28 -15.36 -4.88 4.87
N VAL A 29 -14.71 -3.84 4.35
CA VAL A 29 -14.55 -2.57 5.09
C VAL A 29 -15.89 -1.89 5.33
N LYS A 30 -16.79 -1.86 4.34
CA LYS A 30 -18.15 -1.28 4.51
C LYS A 30 -18.96 -2.04 5.57
N GLU A 31 -18.89 -3.37 5.54
CA GLU A 31 -19.55 -4.23 6.53
C GLU A 31 -19.01 -3.98 7.94
N LEU A 32 -17.68 -4.00 8.11
CA LEU A 32 -17.02 -3.66 9.37
C LEU A 32 -17.50 -2.31 9.93
N LEU A 33 -17.53 -1.28 9.09
CA LEU A 33 -17.97 0.05 9.52
C LEU A 33 -19.46 0.08 9.86
N ALA A 34 -20.30 -0.65 9.14
CA ALA A 34 -21.73 -0.73 9.41
C ALA A 34 -22.02 -1.42 10.75
N ASP A 35 -21.35 -2.53 11.01
CA ASP A 35 -21.50 -3.29 12.26
C ASP A 35 -20.99 -2.49 13.46
N ASN A 36 -19.83 -1.87 13.34
CA ASN A 36 -19.26 -1.03 14.39
C ASN A 36 -20.15 0.17 14.74
N ARG A 37 -20.93 0.69 13.79
CA ARG A 37 -21.91 1.78 14.05
C ARG A 37 -23.17 1.28 14.77
N ARG A 38 -23.53 0.01 14.60
CA ARG A 38 -24.69 -0.62 15.25
C ARG A 38 -24.36 -1.13 16.64
N GLU A 39 -23.08 -1.24 16.98
CA GLU A 39 -22.65 -1.79 18.25
C GLU A 39 -23.18 -0.98 19.43
N THR A 40 -23.89 -1.66 20.33
CA THR A 40 -24.48 -1.05 21.52
C THR A 40 -23.56 -1.12 22.73
N VAL A 41 -22.64 -2.08 22.76
CA VAL A 41 -21.60 -2.19 23.78
C VAL A 41 -20.45 -1.21 23.45
N PRO A 42 -19.85 -0.56 24.45
CA PRO A 42 -18.69 0.27 24.21
C PRO A 42 -17.53 -0.53 23.62
N THR A 43 -17.14 -0.20 22.37
CA THR A 43 -15.99 -0.78 21.68
C THR A 43 -15.01 0.30 21.26
N ARG A 44 -13.76 -0.09 20.99
CA ARG A 44 -12.71 0.80 20.50
C ARG A 44 -13.04 1.36 19.10
N ALA A 45 -13.84 0.64 18.32
CA ALA A 45 -14.27 1.05 16.98
C ALA A 45 -15.00 2.39 16.94
N ARG A 46 -15.58 2.84 18.07
CA ARG A 46 -16.16 4.20 18.21
C ARG A 46 -15.16 5.31 17.88
N ALA A 47 -13.86 5.05 18.00
CA ALA A 47 -12.83 6.03 17.66
C ALA A 47 -12.84 6.39 16.17
N TYR A 48 -13.15 5.45 15.27
CA TYR A 48 -13.03 5.63 13.81
C TYR A 48 -14.32 5.38 13.02
N ALA A 49 -15.29 4.59 13.50
CA ALA A 49 -16.41 4.08 12.70
C ALA A 49 -17.22 5.18 11.95
N ASN A 50 -17.33 6.38 12.53
CA ASN A 50 -18.01 7.52 11.90
C ASN A 50 -17.07 8.48 11.16
N LYS A 51 -15.77 8.16 11.06
CA LYS A 51 -14.75 9.02 10.46
C LYS A 51 -14.21 8.48 9.14
N VAL A 52 -14.63 7.31 8.72
CA VAL A 52 -14.22 6.69 7.46
C VAL A 52 -15.30 6.89 6.40
N ARG A 53 -14.90 7.39 5.24
CA ARG A 53 -15.75 7.57 4.06
C ARG A 53 -15.16 6.73 2.93
N VAL A 54 -15.95 5.79 2.41
CA VAL A 54 -15.56 4.94 1.28
C VAL A 54 -16.03 5.63 -0.01
N VAL A 55 -15.15 5.74 -0.98
CA VAL A 55 -15.39 6.25 -2.33
C VAL A 55 -14.91 5.20 -3.32
N GLU A 56 -15.77 4.78 -4.23
CA GLU A 56 -15.45 3.74 -5.19
C GLU A 56 -15.35 4.31 -6.59
N GLN A 57 -14.23 4.01 -7.26
CA GLN A 57 -14.11 4.19 -8.70
C GLN A 57 -14.70 2.96 -9.38
N VAL A 58 -15.56 3.17 -10.36
CA VAL A 58 -16.20 2.09 -11.11
C VAL A 58 -15.57 1.99 -12.50
N PHE A 59 -15.18 0.78 -12.89
CA PHE A 59 -14.70 0.44 -14.22
C PHE A 59 -15.67 -0.56 -14.86
N ALA A 60 -16.80 -0.05 -15.37
CA ALA A 60 -17.86 -0.85 -15.96
C ALA A 60 -17.74 -0.97 -17.50
N SER A 61 -17.05 -0.03 -18.13
CA SER A 61 -16.85 0.03 -19.57
C SER A 61 -15.39 0.38 -19.93
N LEU A 62 -14.99 0.16 -21.18
CA LEU A 62 -13.66 0.56 -21.67
C LEU A 62 -13.44 2.08 -21.60
N ASP A 63 -14.50 2.87 -21.68
CA ASP A 63 -14.40 4.32 -21.57
C ASP A 63 -13.98 4.78 -20.18
N ASP A 64 -14.33 4.04 -19.14
CA ASP A 64 -13.92 4.32 -17.76
C ASP A 64 -12.40 4.18 -17.55
N TYR A 65 -11.72 3.41 -18.40
CA TYR A 65 -10.28 3.28 -18.40
C TYR A 65 -9.54 4.34 -19.22
N ARG A 66 -10.25 5.19 -19.96
CA ARG A 66 -9.61 6.10 -20.94
C ARG A 66 -8.70 7.12 -20.29
N ASP A 67 -9.08 7.67 -19.15
CA ASP A 67 -8.29 8.62 -18.35
C ASP A 67 -8.14 8.17 -16.88
N TRP A 68 -8.03 6.86 -16.67
CA TRP A 68 -7.94 6.25 -15.36
C TRP A 68 -6.90 6.93 -14.44
N ARG A 69 -5.74 7.28 -15.03
CA ARG A 69 -4.61 7.89 -14.31
C ARG A 69 -4.93 9.34 -13.90
N GLY A 70 -5.52 10.14 -14.78
CA GLY A 70 -5.92 11.52 -14.49
C GLY A 70 -7.03 11.61 -13.46
N ASP A 71 -8.05 10.77 -13.59
CA ASP A 71 -9.17 10.69 -12.66
C ASP A 71 -8.71 10.29 -11.26
N ALA A 72 -7.89 9.23 -11.17
CA ALA A 72 -7.33 8.76 -9.91
C ALA A 72 -6.43 9.81 -9.23
N ARG A 73 -5.57 10.49 -9.99
CA ARG A 73 -4.77 11.62 -9.49
C ARG A 73 -5.65 12.71 -8.88
N THR A 74 -6.77 13.02 -9.51
CA THR A 74 -7.72 14.01 -9.00
C THR A 74 -8.33 13.59 -7.67
N LEU A 75 -8.64 12.30 -7.46
CA LEU A 75 -9.11 11.78 -6.20
C LEU A 75 -8.05 11.88 -5.09
N VAL A 76 -6.82 11.47 -5.41
CA VAL A 76 -5.69 11.58 -4.47
C VAL A 76 -5.46 13.03 -4.06
N ARG A 77 -5.36 13.95 -5.04
CA ARG A 77 -5.14 15.38 -4.80
C ARG A 77 -6.19 15.98 -3.87
N LYS A 78 -7.47 15.76 -4.13
CA LYS A 78 -8.57 16.25 -3.29
C LYS A 78 -8.45 15.77 -1.85
N SER A 79 -8.02 14.53 -1.65
CA SER A 79 -7.83 13.96 -0.31
C SER A 79 -6.65 14.63 0.42
N LEU A 80 -5.54 14.82 -0.29
CA LEU A 80 -4.35 15.48 0.26
C LEU A 80 -4.61 16.94 0.62
N GLU A 81 -5.28 17.69 -0.26
CA GLU A 81 -5.67 19.09 -0.04
C GLU A 81 -6.62 19.25 1.15
N ALA A 82 -7.53 18.28 1.35
CA ALA A 82 -8.45 18.25 2.48
C ALA A 82 -7.78 17.83 3.80
N GLY A 83 -6.50 17.43 3.79
CA GLY A 83 -5.78 16.94 4.97
C GLY A 83 -6.39 15.64 5.53
N GLU A 84 -6.98 14.81 4.67
CA GLU A 84 -7.58 13.54 5.05
C GLU A 84 -6.49 12.46 5.18
N PHE A 85 -6.73 11.47 6.03
CA PHE A 85 -5.95 10.24 5.99
C PHE A 85 -6.39 9.43 4.77
N LEU A 86 -5.45 9.16 3.87
CA LEU A 86 -5.74 8.44 2.63
C LEU A 86 -5.62 6.92 2.84
N PHE A 87 -6.70 6.20 2.55
CA PHE A 87 -6.69 4.76 2.44
C PHE A 87 -6.94 4.40 0.98
N TRP A 88 -5.94 3.86 0.29
CA TRP A 88 -6.01 3.55 -1.14
C TRP A 88 -6.07 2.04 -1.34
N ILE A 89 -7.19 1.51 -1.83
CA ILE A 89 -7.39 0.08 -2.08
C ILE A 89 -7.34 -0.11 -3.59
N ALA A 90 -6.21 -0.55 -4.12
CA ALA A 90 -6.00 -0.78 -5.53
C ALA A 90 -6.27 -2.25 -5.92
N GLY A 91 -6.46 -2.49 -7.20
CA GLY A 91 -6.38 -3.83 -7.77
C GLY A 91 -4.92 -4.28 -7.84
N ASN A 92 -4.33 -4.33 -9.04
CA ASN A 92 -2.89 -4.60 -9.16
C ASN A 92 -2.04 -3.36 -8.76
N HIS A 93 -0.73 -3.55 -8.61
CA HIS A 93 0.17 -2.52 -8.10
C HIS A 93 0.30 -1.30 -9.04
N LEU A 94 0.06 -1.45 -10.35
CA LEU A 94 -0.04 -0.32 -11.26
C LEU A 94 -1.13 0.69 -10.83
N GLY A 95 -2.16 0.24 -10.15
CA GLY A 95 -3.19 1.11 -9.58
C GLY A 95 -2.67 2.10 -8.53
N ALA A 96 -1.44 1.91 -8.00
CA ALA A 96 -0.79 2.88 -7.13
C ALA A 96 -0.09 4.02 -7.89
N LEU A 97 0.19 3.90 -9.19
CA LEU A 97 0.88 4.92 -9.97
C LEU A 97 0.29 6.34 -9.84
N PRO A 98 -1.04 6.56 -9.89
CA PRO A 98 -1.60 7.89 -9.70
C PRO A 98 -1.30 8.51 -8.35
N PHE A 99 -1.20 7.69 -7.31
CA PHE A 99 -0.79 8.07 -5.97
C PHE A 99 0.67 8.55 -5.95
N TYR A 100 1.59 7.81 -6.56
CA TYR A 100 2.98 8.23 -6.72
C TYR A 100 3.11 9.52 -7.53
N ASP A 101 2.32 9.69 -8.59
CA ASP A 101 2.33 10.89 -9.42
C ASP A 101 1.94 12.16 -8.64
N GLU A 102 0.95 12.07 -7.76
CA GLU A 102 0.51 13.23 -6.96
C GLU A 102 1.50 13.55 -5.83
N LEU A 103 2.26 12.56 -5.36
CA LEU A 103 3.33 12.78 -4.40
C LEU A 103 4.64 13.22 -5.07
N ALA A 104 4.74 13.09 -6.41
CA ALA A 104 5.87 13.61 -7.17
C ALA A 104 5.97 15.14 -6.99
N GLY A 105 7.14 15.62 -6.66
CA GLY A 105 7.35 17.07 -6.42
C GLY A 105 6.97 17.57 -5.03
N THR A 106 6.41 16.75 -4.15
CA THR A 106 6.26 17.06 -2.72
C THR A 106 7.60 16.86 -2.01
N HIS A 107 8.57 17.70 -2.40
CA HIS A 107 9.97 17.56 -2.03
C HIS A 107 10.20 17.56 -0.52
N GLY A 108 11.07 16.66 -0.07
CA GLY A 108 11.63 16.64 1.27
C GLY A 108 10.67 16.18 2.37
N ASP A 109 9.42 16.60 2.29
CA ASP A 109 8.44 16.45 3.36
C ASP A 109 7.69 15.10 3.33
N THR A 110 7.88 14.29 2.28
CA THR A 110 7.12 13.06 2.08
C THR A 110 8.03 11.90 1.69
N VAL A 111 7.81 10.75 2.34
CA VAL A 111 8.43 9.46 1.99
C VAL A 111 7.33 8.43 1.70
N ILE A 112 7.51 7.65 0.66
CA ILE A 112 6.73 6.43 0.43
C ILE A 112 7.57 5.25 0.91
N VAL A 113 7.05 4.49 1.85
CA VAL A 113 7.59 3.19 2.26
C VAL A 113 6.82 2.12 1.51
N GLN A 114 7.43 1.61 0.47
CA GLN A 114 6.89 0.53 -0.36
C GLN A 114 7.24 -0.81 0.28
N LEU A 115 6.25 -1.56 0.68
CA LEU A 115 6.34 -2.91 1.23
C LEU A 115 6.03 -3.88 0.10
N ASP A 116 7.05 -4.53 -0.47
CA ASP A 116 6.93 -5.22 -1.74
C ASP A 116 8.03 -6.25 -1.93
N ALA A 117 7.71 -7.38 -2.55
CA ALA A 117 8.67 -8.38 -2.98
C ALA A 117 9.51 -7.93 -4.16
N HIS A 118 8.97 -7.03 -4.97
CA HIS A 118 9.52 -6.57 -6.24
C HIS A 118 10.05 -5.14 -6.11
N LEU A 119 10.67 -4.62 -7.16
CA LEU A 119 11.12 -3.23 -7.20
C LEU A 119 10.38 -2.39 -8.27
N ASP A 120 9.57 -3.03 -9.11
CA ASP A 120 8.73 -2.40 -10.14
C ASP A 120 9.44 -1.37 -11.05
N ILE A 121 10.69 -1.67 -11.34
CA ILE A 121 11.59 -0.94 -12.25
C ILE A 121 12.20 -1.87 -13.29
N TYR A 122 11.47 -2.94 -13.66
CA TYR A 122 12.00 -3.95 -14.57
C TYR A 122 12.05 -3.43 -16.00
N ASN A 123 13.27 -3.44 -16.56
CA ASN A 123 13.58 -3.12 -17.96
C ASN A 123 14.50 -4.18 -18.58
N LEU A 124 14.38 -5.41 -18.11
CA LEU A 124 15.12 -6.55 -18.64
C LEU A 124 14.62 -6.91 -20.05
N SER A 125 15.43 -7.64 -20.82
CA SER A 125 15.13 -7.97 -22.22
C SER A 125 13.88 -8.82 -22.44
N ASP A 126 13.42 -9.52 -21.41
CA ASP A 126 12.19 -10.31 -21.37
C ASP A 126 10.98 -9.56 -20.79
N CYS A 127 11.18 -8.30 -20.38
CA CYS A 127 10.12 -7.44 -19.85
C CYS A 127 9.58 -6.51 -20.93
N THR A 128 8.30 -6.11 -20.79
CA THR A 128 7.72 -5.08 -21.63
C THR A 128 8.32 -3.69 -21.32
N ALA A 129 8.52 -2.89 -22.39
CA ALA A 129 8.87 -1.49 -22.24
C ALA A 129 7.62 -0.62 -21.98
N ASP A 130 6.42 -1.14 -22.31
CA ASP A 130 5.15 -0.46 -22.08
C ASP A 130 4.81 -0.47 -20.59
N LEU A 131 3.98 0.49 -20.19
CA LEU A 131 3.54 0.64 -18.81
C LEU A 131 2.87 -0.66 -18.31
N SER A 132 3.36 -1.17 -17.18
CA SER A 132 2.83 -2.36 -16.52
C SER A 132 3.03 -2.27 -15.00
N HIS A 133 2.44 -3.20 -14.25
CA HIS A 133 2.63 -3.26 -12.79
C HIS A 133 4.10 -3.46 -12.39
N GLY A 134 4.88 -4.24 -13.15
CA GLY A 134 6.28 -4.52 -12.83
C GLY A 134 7.27 -3.42 -13.26
N ASN A 135 6.82 -2.31 -13.83
CA ASN A 135 7.70 -1.23 -14.25
C ASN A 135 7.14 0.18 -14.03
N PHE A 136 6.08 0.32 -13.26
CA PHE A 136 5.35 1.58 -13.15
C PHE A 136 6.20 2.73 -12.59
N LEU A 137 7.21 2.45 -11.76
CA LEU A 137 8.12 3.49 -11.26
C LEU A 137 8.97 4.12 -12.36
N LEU A 138 9.23 3.41 -13.47
CA LEU A 138 9.89 4.00 -14.65
C LEU A 138 9.02 5.10 -15.29
N HIS A 139 7.69 4.99 -15.15
CA HIS A 139 6.68 5.85 -15.75
C HIS A 139 6.08 6.88 -14.78
N THR A 140 6.53 6.90 -13.53
CA THR A 140 6.08 7.86 -12.52
C THR A 140 6.48 9.30 -12.91
N ALA A 141 5.62 10.26 -12.59
CA ALA A 141 5.87 11.69 -12.81
C ALA A 141 7.19 12.14 -12.16
N LYS A 142 7.84 13.11 -12.78
CA LYS A 142 9.14 13.62 -12.31
C LYS A 142 8.96 14.96 -11.59
N PRO A 143 9.75 15.21 -10.54
CA PRO A 143 10.74 14.31 -9.92
C PRO A 143 10.06 13.14 -9.20
N ILE A 144 10.67 11.96 -9.21
CA ILE A 144 10.15 10.80 -8.51
C ILE A 144 10.05 11.12 -7.01
N PRO A 145 8.96 10.74 -6.32
CA PRO A 145 8.87 10.88 -4.87
C PRO A 145 9.99 10.09 -4.17
N ARG A 146 10.29 10.44 -2.94
CA ARG A 146 11.29 9.71 -2.15
C ARG A 146 10.72 8.34 -1.73
N VAL A 147 11.16 7.27 -2.37
CA VAL A 147 10.69 5.90 -2.14
C VAL A 147 11.75 5.11 -1.40
N VAL A 148 11.32 4.41 -0.36
CA VAL A 148 12.11 3.40 0.38
C VAL A 148 11.40 2.07 0.24
N ASN A 149 12.02 1.08 -0.44
CA ASN A 149 11.45 -0.27 -0.49
C ASN A 149 11.91 -1.10 0.71
N VAL A 150 11.01 -1.86 1.28
CA VAL A 150 11.26 -2.87 2.31
C VAL A 150 10.67 -4.19 1.86
N GLY A 151 11.44 -5.26 1.94
CA GLY A 151 10.96 -6.62 1.70
C GLY A 151 11.31 -7.21 0.34
N HIS A 152 11.98 -6.48 -0.55
CA HIS A 152 12.29 -7.01 -1.87
C HIS A 152 13.13 -8.30 -1.80
N ARG A 153 12.89 -9.17 -2.79
CA ARG A 153 13.65 -10.40 -3.02
C ARG A 153 14.36 -10.34 -4.37
N GLU A 154 14.80 -9.13 -4.76
CA GLU A 154 15.45 -8.87 -6.03
C GLU A 154 16.87 -9.43 -6.04
N LEU A 155 17.24 -10.12 -7.13
CA LEU A 155 18.55 -10.75 -7.33
C LEU A 155 19.26 -10.30 -8.61
N LEU A 156 18.55 -9.72 -9.58
CA LEU A 156 19.05 -9.49 -10.93
C LEU A 156 19.39 -8.02 -11.21
N LEU A 157 18.63 -7.10 -10.61
CA LEU A 157 18.83 -5.69 -10.86
C LEU A 157 20.10 -5.16 -10.19
N ARG A 158 20.85 -4.37 -10.94
CA ARG A 158 22.10 -3.77 -10.44
C ARG A 158 21.82 -2.63 -9.46
N PRO A 159 22.65 -2.46 -8.42
CA PRO A 159 22.50 -1.37 -7.44
C PRO A 159 22.46 0.03 -8.06
N ASP A 160 23.25 0.28 -9.14
CA ASP A 160 23.27 1.56 -9.84
C ASP A 160 21.98 1.86 -10.61
N HIS A 161 21.22 0.84 -11.03
CA HIS A 161 19.89 0.98 -11.59
C HIS A 161 18.87 1.28 -10.50
N ILE A 162 18.90 0.50 -9.41
CA ILE A 162 17.98 0.68 -8.26
C ILE A 162 18.09 2.09 -7.68
N ALA A 163 19.31 2.59 -7.49
CA ALA A 163 19.56 3.91 -6.90
C ALA A 163 19.02 5.11 -7.73
N LYS A 164 18.58 4.88 -8.97
CA LYS A 164 17.92 5.92 -9.78
C LYS A 164 16.46 6.17 -9.38
N TYR A 165 15.83 5.19 -8.72
CA TYR A 165 14.39 5.20 -8.43
C TYR A 165 14.09 5.12 -6.94
N TYR A 166 14.97 4.50 -6.17
CA TYR A 166 14.82 4.33 -4.73
C TYR A 166 15.85 5.13 -3.96
N ALA A 167 15.41 5.85 -2.94
CA ALA A 167 16.29 6.51 -1.99
C ALA A 167 17.06 5.48 -1.15
N ALA A 168 16.41 4.34 -0.84
CA ALA A 168 17.03 3.19 -0.20
C ALA A 168 16.17 1.93 -0.41
N THR A 169 16.80 0.77 -0.21
CA THR A 169 16.09 -0.51 -0.14
C THR A 169 16.57 -1.31 1.07
N ILE A 170 15.67 -2.09 1.67
CA ILE A 170 15.93 -3.04 2.76
C ILE A 170 15.32 -4.37 2.31
N SER A 171 16.16 -5.33 1.93
CA SER A 171 15.66 -6.63 1.46
C SER A 171 15.01 -7.44 2.58
N ALA A 172 14.15 -8.41 2.23
CA ALA A 172 13.58 -9.33 3.21
C ALA A 172 14.66 -10.11 3.97
N ILE A 173 15.78 -10.44 3.31
CA ILE A 173 16.91 -11.13 3.93
C ILE A 173 17.60 -10.22 4.96
N GLU A 174 17.86 -8.95 4.63
CA GLU A 174 18.43 -7.99 5.59
C GLU A 174 17.53 -7.83 6.80
N PHE A 175 16.23 -7.65 6.56
CA PHE A 175 15.22 -7.50 7.62
C PHE A 175 15.19 -8.73 8.52
N SER A 176 15.13 -9.93 7.97
CA SER A 176 15.07 -11.19 8.72
C SER A 176 16.37 -11.50 9.49
N ARG A 177 17.51 -11.02 8.99
CA ARG A 177 18.80 -11.22 9.67
C ARG A 177 18.95 -10.37 10.91
N ASP A 178 18.48 -9.12 10.89
CA ASP A 178 18.51 -8.21 12.03
C ASP A 178 17.34 -7.21 11.94
N GLU A 179 16.19 -7.62 12.46
CA GLU A 179 14.97 -6.80 12.49
C GLU A 179 15.20 -5.46 13.18
N THR A 180 15.95 -5.46 14.29
CA THR A 180 16.18 -4.23 15.07
C THR A 180 16.98 -3.20 14.27
N ALA A 181 18.05 -3.65 13.61
CA ALA A 181 18.85 -2.78 12.75
C ALA A 181 18.05 -2.29 11.52
N ALA A 182 17.23 -3.15 10.92
CA ALA A 182 16.39 -2.80 9.79
C ALA A 182 15.32 -1.75 10.17
N LEU A 183 14.63 -1.93 11.28
CA LEU A 183 13.66 -0.97 11.81
C LEU A 183 14.32 0.38 12.13
N LYS A 184 15.49 0.35 12.79
CA LYS A 184 16.26 1.57 13.05
C LYS A 184 16.62 2.29 11.75
N ARG A 185 17.16 1.56 10.76
CA ARG A 185 17.52 2.13 9.45
C ARG A 185 16.31 2.76 8.77
N LEU A 186 15.15 2.10 8.78
CA LEU A 186 13.91 2.67 8.23
C LEU A 186 13.50 3.94 8.95
N THR A 187 13.56 3.95 10.29
CA THR A 187 13.24 5.14 11.09
C THR A 187 14.17 6.31 10.75
N ASP A 188 15.47 6.05 10.62
CA ASP A 188 16.46 7.05 10.24
C ASP A 188 16.17 7.60 8.82
N LEU A 189 15.82 6.73 7.85
CA LEU A 189 15.45 7.10 6.49
C LEU A 189 14.16 7.95 6.41
N CYS A 190 13.28 7.81 7.37
CA CYS A 190 12.04 8.60 7.44
C CYS A 190 12.15 9.81 8.38
N SER A 191 13.29 10.03 9.06
CA SER A 191 13.39 10.96 10.20
C SER A 191 13.07 12.41 9.85
N ASP A 192 13.44 12.87 8.67
CA ASP A 192 13.28 14.23 8.15
C ASP A 192 11.96 14.43 7.37
N ALA A 193 11.12 13.38 7.23
CA ALA A 193 9.85 13.48 6.54
C ALA A 193 8.72 13.88 7.51
N ASP A 194 7.91 14.86 7.12
CA ASP A 194 6.71 15.24 7.85
C ASP A 194 5.58 14.21 7.66
N ARG A 195 5.53 13.60 6.48
CA ARG A 195 4.50 12.64 6.08
C ARG A 195 5.13 11.37 5.53
N VAL A 196 4.63 10.25 5.99
CA VAL A 196 4.99 8.94 5.46
C VAL A 196 3.75 8.27 4.90
N PHE A 197 3.85 7.72 3.71
CA PHE A 197 2.83 6.86 3.12
C PHE A 197 3.35 5.43 3.09
N ILE A 198 2.51 4.49 3.45
CA ILE A 198 2.79 3.05 3.33
C ILE A 198 2.13 2.57 2.05
N ASP A 199 2.87 1.91 1.20
CA ASP A 199 2.35 1.24 0.01
C ASP A 199 2.60 -0.25 0.16
N LEU A 200 1.55 -1.00 0.41
CA LEU A 200 1.60 -2.44 0.68
C LEU A 200 1.14 -3.21 -0.55
N ASP A 201 2.11 -3.77 -1.28
CA ASP A 201 1.84 -4.90 -2.17
C ASP A 201 1.69 -6.17 -1.33
N CYS A 202 0.60 -6.91 -1.52
CA CYS A 202 0.33 -8.12 -0.72
C CYS A 202 1.37 -9.22 -0.92
N ASP A 203 2.17 -9.20 -1.99
CA ASP A 203 3.26 -10.15 -2.20
C ASP A 203 4.52 -9.85 -1.35
N PHE A 204 4.55 -8.71 -0.64
CA PHE A 204 5.50 -8.45 0.43
C PHE A 204 5.55 -9.60 1.44
N PHE A 205 4.40 -10.16 1.74
CA PHE A 205 4.29 -11.26 2.68
C PHE A 205 4.90 -12.56 2.14
N ASP A 206 5.35 -13.41 3.05
CA ASP A 206 5.73 -14.76 2.66
C ASP A 206 4.47 -15.58 2.29
N PRO A 207 4.50 -16.34 1.17
CA PRO A 207 3.36 -17.16 0.74
C PRO A 207 2.88 -18.19 1.78
N ALA A 208 3.71 -18.53 2.77
CA ALA A 208 3.30 -19.41 3.87
C ALA A 208 2.24 -18.73 4.76
N TYR A 209 2.25 -17.40 4.85
CA TYR A 209 1.27 -16.61 5.59
C TYR A 209 0.18 -16.05 4.67
N PHE A 210 0.56 -15.60 3.48
CA PHE A 210 -0.31 -14.88 2.55
C PHE A 210 -0.14 -15.38 1.11
N PRO A 211 -0.77 -16.50 0.73
CA PRO A 211 -0.67 -17.06 -0.63
C PRO A 211 -1.52 -16.32 -1.68
N ALA A 212 -2.40 -15.40 -1.26
CA ALA A 212 -3.41 -14.77 -2.09
C ALA A 212 -2.87 -13.60 -2.94
N THR A 213 -1.80 -13.87 -3.70
CA THR A 213 -1.21 -12.96 -4.70
C THR A 213 -0.83 -13.73 -5.96
N ALA A 214 -0.79 -13.05 -7.10
CA ALA A 214 -0.48 -13.70 -8.38
C ALA A 214 1.02 -13.99 -8.52
N GLN A 215 1.90 -13.15 -7.98
CA GLN A 215 3.36 -13.25 -8.11
C GLN A 215 4.07 -13.50 -6.77
N ALA A 216 3.47 -14.35 -5.94
CA ALA A 216 4.04 -14.70 -4.65
C ALA A 216 5.51 -15.16 -4.76
N ARG A 217 6.39 -14.58 -3.94
CA ARG A 217 7.80 -14.93 -3.86
C ARG A 217 8.15 -15.51 -2.49
N PRO A 218 8.96 -16.58 -2.43
CA PRO A 218 9.39 -17.16 -1.15
C PRO A 218 10.30 -16.19 -0.36
N PHE A 219 10.49 -16.49 0.92
CA PHE A 219 11.34 -15.74 1.84
C PHE A 219 10.87 -14.30 2.09
N GLY A 220 9.55 -14.13 2.09
CA GLY A 220 8.89 -12.88 2.47
C GLY A 220 8.85 -12.66 3.97
N LEU A 221 8.10 -11.67 4.39
CA LEU A 221 7.97 -11.29 5.79
C LEU A 221 6.59 -11.67 6.32
N ALA A 222 6.50 -11.89 7.64
CA ALA A 222 5.24 -12.20 8.29
C ALA A 222 4.36 -10.93 8.40
N PRO A 223 3.02 -11.04 8.36
CA PRO A 223 2.12 -9.88 8.45
C PRO A 223 2.34 -8.98 9.66
N ILE A 224 2.77 -9.54 10.79
CA ILE A 224 3.07 -8.78 12.02
C ILE A 224 4.18 -7.73 11.83
N VAL A 225 4.97 -7.83 10.78
CA VAL A 225 6.02 -6.86 10.47
C VAL A 225 5.42 -5.50 10.09
N VAL A 226 4.25 -5.45 9.44
CA VAL A 226 3.61 -4.19 9.03
C VAL A 226 3.30 -3.29 10.25
N PRO A 227 2.61 -3.75 11.29
CA PRO A 227 2.43 -2.96 12.52
C PRO A 227 3.74 -2.52 13.17
N LYS A 228 4.78 -3.37 13.17
CA LYS A 228 6.09 -3.01 13.73
C LYS A 228 6.75 -1.87 12.94
N LEU A 229 6.71 -1.92 11.61
CA LEU A 229 7.24 -0.86 10.75
C LEU A 229 6.51 0.47 10.99
N ILE A 230 5.18 0.44 11.02
CA ILE A 230 4.35 1.63 11.27
C ILE A 230 4.62 2.20 12.66
N ALA A 231 4.74 1.34 13.68
CA ALA A 231 5.06 1.77 15.04
C ALA A 231 6.46 2.41 15.13
N ALA A 232 7.46 1.82 14.47
CA ALA A 232 8.84 2.34 14.45
C ALA A 232 8.93 3.71 13.77
N ILE A 233 8.21 3.92 12.67
CA ILE A 233 8.12 5.22 11.97
C ILE A 233 7.38 6.25 12.83
N GLY A 234 6.40 5.81 13.58
CA GLY A 234 5.49 6.65 14.36
C GLY A 234 4.13 6.84 13.68
N THR A 235 3.10 6.25 14.24
CA THR A 235 1.74 6.16 13.66
C THR A 235 1.15 7.50 13.25
N GLN A 236 1.46 8.57 13.99
CA GLN A 236 0.92 9.91 13.70
C GLN A 236 1.53 10.52 12.44
N ARG A 237 2.73 10.09 12.04
CA ARG A 237 3.41 10.53 10.81
C ARG A 237 2.86 9.84 9.56
N ILE A 238 2.17 8.69 9.72
CA ILE A 238 1.56 8.00 8.58
C ILE A 238 0.40 8.86 8.07
N ALA A 239 0.50 9.31 6.83
CA ALA A 239 -0.50 10.15 6.15
C ALA A 239 -1.46 9.34 5.29
N GLY A 240 -1.10 8.12 4.93
CA GLY A 240 -1.96 7.21 4.18
C GLY A 240 -1.36 5.82 4.05
N VAL A 241 -2.21 4.89 3.64
CA VAL A 241 -1.87 3.48 3.37
C VAL A 241 -2.50 3.09 2.04
N ALA A 242 -1.72 2.52 1.13
CA ALA A 242 -2.19 1.83 -0.06
C ALA A 242 -2.09 0.31 0.12
N ILE A 243 -3.00 -0.44 -0.47
CA ILE A 243 -2.99 -1.91 -0.51
C ILE A 243 -3.27 -2.34 -1.95
N SER A 244 -2.50 -3.28 -2.47
CA SER A 244 -2.62 -3.82 -3.83
C SER A 244 -2.32 -5.32 -3.91
N GLU A 245 -2.58 -5.93 -5.08
CA GLU A 245 -2.23 -7.31 -5.45
C GLU A 245 -2.92 -8.41 -4.62
N PHE A 246 -4.01 -8.12 -3.92
CA PHE A 246 -4.81 -9.15 -3.27
C PHE A 246 -5.66 -9.89 -4.32
N ASP A 247 -5.42 -11.19 -4.47
CA ASP A 247 -6.17 -12.09 -5.37
C ASP A 247 -7.00 -13.11 -4.54
N PRO A 248 -8.30 -12.85 -4.33
CA PRO A 248 -9.15 -13.72 -3.47
C PRO A 248 -9.34 -15.12 -4.05
N ALA A 249 -9.13 -15.33 -5.35
CA ALA A 249 -9.21 -16.66 -5.94
C ALA A 249 -8.12 -17.62 -5.42
N ARG A 250 -7.06 -17.06 -4.83
CA ARG A 250 -5.96 -17.80 -4.20
C ARG A 250 -6.07 -17.86 -2.68
N ASP A 251 -7.03 -17.17 -2.09
CA ASP A 251 -7.28 -17.24 -0.65
C ASP A 251 -8.03 -18.52 -0.28
N THR A 252 -7.62 -19.18 0.77
CA THR A 252 -8.27 -20.39 1.27
C THR A 252 -8.85 -20.13 2.65
N GLY A 253 -10.17 -20.09 2.73
CA GLY A 253 -10.90 -19.85 3.98
C GLY A 253 -10.69 -18.45 4.52
N ASP A 254 -10.64 -17.47 3.64
CA ASP A 254 -10.60 -16.01 3.91
C ASP A 254 -9.47 -15.55 4.83
N ARG A 255 -8.41 -16.35 4.99
CA ARG A 255 -7.30 -16.03 5.92
C ARG A 255 -6.52 -14.79 5.52
N CYS A 256 -6.37 -14.57 4.21
CA CYS A 256 -5.69 -13.39 3.71
C CYS A 256 -6.58 -12.16 3.83
N LEU A 257 -7.87 -12.27 3.52
CA LEU A 257 -8.86 -11.23 3.75
C LEU A 257 -8.88 -10.82 5.23
N GLU A 258 -8.99 -11.78 6.15
CA GLU A 258 -8.97 -11.52 7.60
C GLU A 258 -7.67 -10.82 8.04
N THR A 259 -6.52 -11.20 7.45
CA THR A 259 -5.24 -10.54 7.73
C THR A 259 -5.28 -9.07 7.31
N LEU A 260 -5.78 -8.77 6.11
CA LEU A 260 -5.90 -7.39 5.62
C LEU A 260 -6.91 -6.60 6.45
N MET A 261 -8.05 -7.19 6.78
CA MET A 261 -9.06 -6.54 7.61
C MET A 261 -8.52 -6.21 9.01
N TRP A 262 -7.77 -7.12 9.62
CA TRP A 262 -7.11 -6.85 10.89
C TRP A 262 -6.09 -5.69 10.78
N LEU A 263 -5.29 -5.67 9.72
CA LEU A 263 -4.32 -4.58 9.49
C LEU A 263 -5.02 -3.23 9.28
N ILE A 264 -6.11 -3.21 8.50
CA ILE A 264 -6.91 -2.01 8.26
C ILE A 264 -7.47 -1.47 9.58
N GLU A 265 -8.11 -2.32 10.36
CA GLU A 265 -8.69 -1.94 11.64
C GLU A 265 -7.61 -1.45 12.62
N TRP A 266 -6.48 -2.16 12.68
CA TRP A 266 -5.35 -1.76 13.52
C TRP A 266 -4.83 -0.37 13.14
N VAL A 267 -4.65 -0.08 11.85
CA VAL A 267 -4.23 1.25 11.36
C VAL A 267 -5.24 2.33 11.76
N LEU A 268 -6.54 2.06 11.59
CA LEU A 268 -7.60 3.00 11.98
C LEU A 268 -7.60 3.26 13.49
N LEU A 269 -7.48 2.23 14.32
CA LEU A 269 -7.37 2.38 15.78
C LEU A 269 -6.11 3.17 16.14
N ALA A 270 -4.95 2.80 15.63
CA ALA A 270 -3.70 3.48 15.89
C ALA A 270 -3.74 4.98 15.49
N LYS A 271 -4.50 5.32 14.45
CA LYS A 271 -4.65 6.70 13.97
C LYS A 271 -5.63 7.52 14.82
N TYR A 272 -6.70 6.92 15.29
CA TYR A 272 -7.81 7.65 15.94
C TYR A 272 -7.83 7.56 17.46
N GLU A 273 -7.34 6.50 18.07
CA GLU A 273 -7.31 6.38 19.53
C GLU A 273 -6.15 7.12 20.20
N LYS A 274 -5.07 7.43 19.47
CA LYS A 274 -3.84 7.97 20.03
C LYS A 274 -3.26 7.10 21.16
N VAL A 275 -3.62 5.84 21.22
CA VAL A 275 -3.11 4.91 22.21
C VAL A 275 -1.67 4.59 21.81
N GLY A 276 -0.76 4.76 22.74
CA GLY A 276 0.60 4.27 22.61
C GLY A 276 0.57 2.79 22.25
N ALA A 277 1.53 2.38 21.44
CA ALA A 277 1.64 1.05 20.83
C ALA A 277 1.08 -0.08 21.70
N PHE A 278 0.37 -0.98 21.01
CA PHE A 278 -0.02 -2.26 21.55
C PHE A 278 1.22 -3.04 22.04
#